data_a07e1f83799e3492e8874cee5830de7e
#
_entry.id   a07e1f83799e3492e8874cee5830de7e
#
_cell.length_a   1.000
_cell.length_b   1.000
_cell.length_c   1.000
_cell.angle_alpha   90.00
_cell.angle_beta   90.00
_cell.angle_gamma   90.00
#
_symmetry.space_group_name_H-M   'P 1'
#
loop_
_entity.id
_entity.type
_entity.pdbx_description
1 polymer ?
#
loop_
_entity_poly.entity_id
_entity_poly.type
_entity_poly.pdbx_seq_one_letter_code
_entity_poly.pdbx_strand_id
1 'polypeptide(L)'
;MQDHILIRYGELALKKTNRNQFVSRIVRNIKLALKDFSSLKYENRGMRFYIILNGIDGEVLVPILTKIPGIYSFSIVSKCQSNFEDIFKTSKEQLEKELNGENKTFKVETNRGDKSFPYTSLEITKEVSKYLFRNIPNLKADVHNPDLTLNLDVRNEGTFIYTKVYKGLGGLPAGCLGRTMLMVSGGI
;
A
#
# COMPACT_ATOMS: atom_id res chain seq x y z
N MET A 1 6.35 12.60 3.73
CA MET A 1 6.40 12.59 2.25
C MET A 1 6.13 11.18 1.77
N GLN A 2 5.15 10.97 0.89
CA GLN A 2 4.89 9.63 0.32
C GLN A 2 6.08 9.24 -0.56
N ASP A 3 6.74 8.16 -0.22
CA ASP A 3 8.03 7.78 -0.81
C ASP A 3 8.08 6.34 -1.32
N HIS A 4 7.01 5.56 -1.07
CA HIS A 4 6.92 4.18 -1.52
C HIS A 4 5.52 3.85 -2.05
N ILE A 5 5.44 2.83 -2.90
CA ILE A 5 4.20 2.12 -3.18
C ILE A 5 4.31 0.71 -2.60
N LEU A 6 3.36 0.35 -1.74
CA LEU A 6 3.21 -0.98 -1.19
C LEU A 6 2.25 -1.80 -2.05
N ILE A 7 2.73 -2.89 -2.64
CA ILE A 7 1.93 -3.81 -3.46
C ILE A 7 1.61 -5.09 -2.68
N ARG A 8 0.36 -5.52 -2.75
CA ARG A 8 -0.17 -6.73 -2.11
C ARG A 8 -0.61 -7.73 -3.18
N TYR A 9 -0.17 -8.97 -3.02
CA TYR A 9 -0.42 -10.05 -3.99
C TYR A 9 -1.75 -10.79 -3.78
N GLY A 10 -2.48 -10.50 -2.69
CA GLY A 10 -3.74 -11.18 -2.37
C GLY A 10 -3.57 -12.70 -2.23
N GLU A 11 -4.47 -13.45 -2.88
CA GLU A 11 -4.50 -14.93 -2.81
C GLU A 11 -3.24 -15.61 -3.34
N LEU A 12 -2.50 -14.96 -4.24
CA LEU A 12 -1.24 -15.51 -4.76
C LEU A 12 -0.19 -15.68 -3.67
N ALA A 13 -0.28 -14.91 -2.58
CA ALA A 13 0.58 -15.05 -1.41
C ALA A 13 0.34 -16.38 -0.65
N LEU A 14 -0.84 -16.98 -0.78
CA LEU A 14 -1.25 -18.20 -0.07
C LEU A 14 -0.89 -19.49 -0.82
N LYS A 15 -0.52 -19.41 -2.10
CA LYS A 15 -0.14 -20.56 -2.91
C LYS A 15 1.24 -21.08 -2.53
N LYS A 16 1.32 -22.23 -1.85
CA LYS A 16 2.57 -22.77 -1.31
C LYS A 16 3.59 -23.17 -2.39
N THR A 17 3.17 -23.92 -3.40
CA THR A 17 4.09 -24.58 -4.37
C THR A 17 4.57 -23.64 -5.49
N ASN A 18 3.71 -22.82 -6.06
CA ASN A 18 4.03 -21.99 -7.24
C ASN A 18 4.13 -20.49 -6.93
N ARG A 19 4.14 -20.12 -5.65
CA ARG A 19 4.17 -18.74 -5.19
C ARG A 19 5.32 -17.93 -5.80
N ASN A 20 6.53 -18.46 -5.71
CA ASN A 20 7.72 -17.74 -6.19
C ASN A 20 7.67 -17.49 -7.70
N GLN A 21 7.10 -18.41 -8.48
CA GLN A 21 6.91 -18.24 -9.91
C GLN A 21 5.92 -17.11 -10.22
N PHE A 22 4.77 -17.07 -9.52
CA PHE A 22 3.77 -16.00 -9.70
C PHE A 22 4.30 -14.65 -9.27
N VAL A 23 4.92 -14.57 -8.09
CA VAL A 23 5.52 -13.32 -7.58
C VAL A 23 6.60 -12.80 -8.52
N SER A 24 7.51 -13.66 -8.99
CA SER A 24 8.54 -13.26 -9.95
C SER A 24 7.94 -12.75 -11.27
N ARG A 25 6.84 -13.36 -11.72
CA ARG A 25 6.14 -12.91 -12.92
C ARG A 25 5.49 -11.54 -12.73
N ILE A 26 4.79 -11.32 -11.60
CA ILE A 26 4.21 -10.01 -11.27
C ILE A 26 5.31 -8.94 -11.21
N VAL A 27 6.38 -9.19 -10.48
CA VAL A 27 7.50 -8.25 -10.36
C VAL A 27 8.09 -7.90 -11.73
N ARG A 28 8.27 -8.91 -12.61
CA ARG A 28 8.72 -8.68 -13.98
C ARG A 28 7.74 -7.81 -14.77
N ASN A 29 6.44 -8.10 -14.68
CA ASN A 29 5.41 -7.35 -15.38
C ASN A 29 5.34 -5.88 -14.88
N ILE A 30 5.46 -5.67 -13.57
CA ILE A 30 5.54 -4.33 -12.97
C ILE A 30 6.76 -3.57 -13.52
N LYS A 31 7.95 -4.17 -13.46
CA LYS A 31 9.17 -3.53 -13.96
C LYS A 31 9.09 -3.20 -15.45
N LEU A 32 8.46 -4.07 -16.25
CA LEU A 32 8.26 -3.83 -17.67
C LEU A 32 7.28 -2.67 -17.92
N ALA A 33 6.17 -2.62 -17.19
CA ALA A 33 5.18 -1.56 -17.32
C ALA A 33 5.71 -0.19 -16.86
N LEU A 34 6.65 -0.18 -15.92
CA LEU A 34 7.26 1.03 -15.36
C LEU A 34 8.67 1.32 -15.91
N LYS A 35 9.06 0.71 -17.04
CA LYS A 35 10.41 0.83 -17.63
C LYS A 35 10.84 2.27 -17.92
N ASP A 36 9.88 3.14 -18.23
CA ASP A 36 10.14 4.55 -18.57
C ASP A 36 10.43 5.44 -17.35
N PHE A 37 10.25 4.89 -16.14
CA PHE A 37 10.53 5.55 -14.87
C PHE A 37 11.85 5.03 -14.26
N SER A 38 12.98 5.46 -14.81
CA SER A 38 14.32 4.91 -14.50
C SER A 38 14.79 5.15 -13.07
N SER A 39 14.26 6.15 -12.36
CA SER A 39 14.63 6.47 -10.97
C SER A 39 14.00 5.54 -9.92
N LEU A 40 12.97 4.76 -10.31
CA LEU A 40 12.31 3.84 -9.39
C LEU A 40 13.26 2.73 -8.92
N LYS A 41 13.22 2.42 -7.61
CA LYS A 41 13.87 1.24 -7.05
C LYS A 41 12.82 0.25 -6.56
N TYR A 42 13.20 -1.02 -6.50
CA TYR A 42 12.28 -2.11 -6.22
C TYR A 42 12.81 -3.00 -5.11
N GLU A 43 12.00 -3.25 -4.10
CA GLU A 43 12.33 -4.17 -3.00
C GLU A 43 11.28 -5.28 -2.88
N ASN A 44 11.73 -6.53 -2.84
CA ASN A 44 10.86 -7.68 -2.58
C ASN A 44 11.10 -8.17 -1.14
N ARG A 45 10.09 -8.08 -0.31
CA ARG A 45 10.11 -8.47 1.11
C ARG A 45 9.07 -9.56 1.37
N GLY A 46 9.36 -10.73 0.88
CA GLY A 46 8.53 -11.92 1.12
C GLY A 46 7.12 -11.83 0.53
N MET A 47 6.13 -11.41 1.33
CA MET A 47 4.72 -11.32 0.90
C MET A 47 4.32 -9.95 0.35
N ARG A 48 5.25 -9.02 0.23
CA ARG A 48 5.04 -7.65 -0.19
C ARG A 48 6.11 -7.20 -1.16
N PHE A 49 5.73 -6.32 -2.03
CA PHE A 49 6.63 -5.69 -2.97
C PHE A 49 6.53 -4.18 -2.82
N TYR A 50 7.68 -3.54 -2.69
CA TYR A 50 7.77 -2.10 -2.53
C TYR A 50 8.41 -1.48 -3.77
N ILE A 51 7.83 -0.38 -4.21
CA ILE A 51 8.42 0.51 -5.21
C ILE A 51 8.82 1.77 -4.47
N ILE A 52 10.10 2.11 -4.52
CA ILE A 52 10.66 3.34 -3.94
C ILE A 52 10.57 4.41 -5.03
N LEU A 53 9.88 5.50 -4.73
CA LEU A 53 9.48 6.51 -5.73
C LEU A 53 10.62 7.43 -6.16
N ASN A 54 11.63 7.65 -5.29
CA ASN A 54 12.79 8.52 -5.57
C ASN A 54 12.42 9.86 -6.23
N GLY A 55 11.39 10.53 -5.71
CA GLY A 55 10.93 11.83 -6.18
C GLY A 55 9.84 11.79 -7.25
N ILE A 56 9.46 10.61 -7.75
CA ILE A 56 8.31 10.48 -8.65
C ILE A 56 7.02 10.59 -7.82
N ASP A 57 6.03 11.33 -8.33
CA ASP A 57 4.69 11.32 -7.75
C ASP A 57 4.04 9.94 -7.94
N GLY A 58 3.67 9.30 -6.83
CA GLY A 58 3.05 7.98 -6.85
C GLY A 58 1.72 7.94 -7.61
N GLU A 59 0.97 9.03 -7.64
CA GLU A 59 -0.33 9.13 -8.34
C GLU A 59 -0.18 8.91 -9.86
N VAL A 60 0.95 9.29 -10.45
CA VAL A 60 1.23 9.05 -11.88
C VAL A 60 1.30 7.55 -12.20
N LEU A 61 1.69 6.73 -11.23
CA LEU A 61 1.83 5.28 -11.40
C LEU A 61 0.51 4.51 -11.19
N VAL A 62 -0.48 5.13 -10.54
CA VAL A 62 -1.78 4.49 -10.23
C VAL A 62 -2.48 3.94 -11.48
N PRO A 63 -2.65 4.72 -12.59
CA PRO A 63 -3.33 4.20 -13.78
C PRO A 63 -2.58 3.06 -14.48
N ILE A 64 -1.27 2.96 -14.27
CA ILE A 64 -0.45 1.88 -14.82
C ILE A 64 -0.60 0.61 -13.96
N LEU A 65 -0.44 0.76 -12.64
CA LEU A 65 -0.47 -0.37 -11.70
C LEU A 65 -1.85 -1.03 -11.62
N THR A 66 -2.93 -0.25 -11.73
CA THR A 66 -4.30 -0.78 -11.74
C THR A 66 -4.59 -1.72 -12.90
N LYS A 67 -3.84 -1.62 -14.01
CA LYS A 67 -4.00 -2.44 -15.22
C LYS A 67 -3.12 -3.70 -15.24
N ILE A 68 -2.33 -3.95 -14.20
CA ILE A 68 -1.42 -5.11 -14.17
C ILE A 68 -2.12 -6.30 -13.52
N PRO A 69 -2.39 -7.41 -14.28
CA PRO A 69 -2.95 -8.63 -13.72
C PRO A 69 -2.02 -9.24 -12.67
N GLY A 70 -2.60 -9.71 -11.56
CA GLY A 70 -1.88 -10.27 -10.42
C GLY A 70 -1.67 -9.31 -9.26
N ILE A 71 -1.81 -8.00 -9.47
CA ILE A 71 -1.85 -7.03 -8.37
C ILE A 71 -3.25 -7.06 -7.75
N TYR A 72 -3.34 -7.44 -6.48
CA TYR A 72 -4.62 -7.44 -5.75
C TYR A 72 -4.99 -6.02 -5.31
N SER A 73 -4.07 -5.36 -4.63
CA SER A 73 -4.22 -3.96 -4.21
C SER A 73 -2.85 -3.33 -3.99
N PHE A 74 -2.81 -2.01 -3.98
CA PHE A 74 -1.62 -1.25 -3.64
C PHE A 74 -1.98 0.06 -2.95
N SER A 75 -0.99 0.66 -2.29
CA SER A 75 -1.15 1.94 -1.60
C SER A 75 0.10 2.77 -1.79
N ILE A 76 -0.06 4.07 -1.96
CA ILE A 76 1.05 5.03 -1.87
C ILE A 76 1.24 5.31 -0.40
N VAL A 77 2.42 5.07 0.13
CA VAL A 77 2.69 5.06 1.57
C VAL A 77 3.85 5.98 1.93
N SER A 78 3.79 6.54 3.14
CA SER A 78 4.91 7.21 3.79
C SER A 78 5.59 6.21 4.72
N LYS A 79 6.89 6.04 4.58
CA LYS A 79 7.70 5.19 5.46
C LYS A 79 8.34 6.04 6.56
N CYS A 80 8.26 5.58 7.80
CA CYS A 80 8.96 6.16 8.95
C CYS A 80 9.58 5.09 9.84
N GLN A 81 10.37 5.48 10.81
CA GLN A 81 10.88 4.55 11.81
C GLN A 81 9.75 4.10 12.74
N SER A 82 9.86 2.87 13.27
CA SER A 82 8.88 2.31 14.19
C SER A 82 9.12 2.82 15.62
N ASN A 83 8.89 4.12 15.83
CA ASN A 83 8.82 4.79 17.12
C ASN A 83 7.63 5.76 17.13
N PHE A 84 7.10 6.11 18.30
CA PHE A 84 5.90 6.95 18.36
C PHE A 84 6.12 8.37 17.83
N GLU A 85 7.29 8.94 17.99
CA GLU A 85 7.59 10.30 17.53
C GLU A 85 7.44 10.41 16.00
N ASP A 86 8.11 9.51 15.27
CA ASP A 86 8.05 9.48 13.81
C ASP A 86 6.68 9.05 13.30
N ILE A 87 6.02 8.08 13.96
CA ILE A 87 4.66 7.65 13.61
C ILE A 87 3.68 8.81 13.78
N PHE A 88 3.74 9.55 14.88
CA PHE A 88 2.86 10.69 15.13
C PHE A 88 3.04 11.79 14.10
N LYS A 89 4.28 12.18 13.84
CA LYS A 89 4.63 13.20 12.86
C LYS A 89 4.13 12.82 11.46
N THR A 90 4.48 11.62 11.00
CA THR A 90 4.11 11.15 9.66
C THR A 90 2.60 10.96 9.52
N SER A 91 1.92 10.47 10.55
CA SER A 91 0.46 10.32 10.59
C SER A 91 -0.24 11.68 10.49
N LYS A 92 0.25 12.67 11.21
CA LYS A 92 -0.28 14.03 11.17
C LYS A 92 -0.12 14.65 9.77
N GLU A 93 1.10 14.62 9.22
CA GLU A 93 1.38 15.11 7.87
C GLU A 93 0.50 14.44 6.79
N GLN A 94 0.26 13.14 6.92
CA GLN A 94 -0.57 12.39 5.98
C GLN A 94 -2.05 12.81 6.04
N LEU A 95 -2.60 12.98 7.25
CA LEU A 95 -3.99 13.39 7.41
C LEU A 95 -4.23 14.86 7.05
N GLU A 96 -3.33 15.75 7.41
CA GLU A 96 -3.44 17.19 7.05
C GLU A 96 -3.54 17.39 5.53
N LYS A 97 -2.80 16.59 4.75
CA LYS A 97 -2.90 16.60 3.28
C LYS A 97 -4.27 16.14 2.77
N GLU A 98 -4.87 15.13 3.40
CA GLU A 98 -6.16 14.58 2.97
C GLU A 98 -7.34 15.45 3.45
N LEU A 99 -7.17 16.20 4.53
CA LEU A 99 -8.20 17.08 5.08
C LEU A 99 -8.43 18.32 4.21
N ASN A 100 -7.39 18.88 3.61
CA ASN A 100 -7.47 20.15 2.85
C ASN A 100 -8.22 21.27 3.61
N GLY A 101 -8.16 21.27 4.96
CA GLY A 101 -8.88 22.21 5.82
C GLY A 101 -10.34 21.87 6.10
N GLU A 102 -10.88 20.79 5.56
CA GLU A 102 -12.27 20.35 5.80
C GLU A 102 -12.41 19.58 7.11
N ASN A 103 -13.62 19.61 7.68
CA ASN A 103 -13.97 18.74 8.81
C ASN A 103 -14.29 17.34 8.29
N LYS A 104 -13.53 16.33 8.74
CA LYS A 104 -13.75 14.91 8.35
C LYS A 104 -13.74 14.00 9.55
N THR A 105 -14.48 12.91 9.42
CA THR A 105 -14.42 11.81 10.38
C THR A 105 -13.27 10.88 10.02
N PHE A 106 -12.64 10.29 11.05
CA PHE A 106 -11.51 9.38 10.83
C PHE A 106 -11.51 8.20 11.78
N LYS A 107 -10.83 7.15 11.36
CA LYS A 107 -10.37 6.08 12.22
C LYS A 107 -8.92 5.71 11.92
N VAL A 108 -8.28 5.08 12.90
CA VAL A 108 -6.93 4.51 12.75
C VAL A 108 -7.04 3.00 12.78
N GLU A 109 -6.43 2.34 11.81
CA GLU A 109 -6.30 0.89 11.75
C GLU A 109 -4.82 0.51 11.78
N THR A 110 -4.42 -0.32 12.75
CA THR A 110 -3.03 -0.75 12.91
C THR A 110 -2.88 -2.24 12.64
N ASN A 111 -2.01 -2.58 11.70
CA ASN A 111 -1.55 -3.92 11.45
C ASN A 111 -0.10 -4.06 11.93
N ARG A 112 0.11 -4.83 13.02
CA ARG A 112 1.43 -5.09 13.58
C ARG A 112 1.96 -6.43 13.09
N GLY A 113 2.83 -6.42 12.09
CA GLY A 113 3.55 -7.61 11.63
C GLY A 113 4.87 -7.83 12.36
N ASP A 114 5.48 -6.78 12.86
CA ASP A 114 6.65 -6.84 13.74
C ASP A 114 6.22 -7.09 15.18
N LYS A 115 6.49 -8.30 15.66
CA LYS A 115 6.19 -8.68 17.04
C LYS A 115 7.23 -8.19 18.07
N SER A 116 8.38 -7.70 17.60
CA SER A 116 9.42 -7.12 18.47
C SER A 116 9.07 -5.70 18.94
N PHE A 117 8.19 -5.01 18.20
CA PHE A 117 7.69 -3.70 18.63
C PHE A 117 6.92 -3.83 19.96
N PRO A 118 7.25 -3.05 21.01
CA PRO A 118 6.80 -3.31 22.36
C PRO A 118 5.30 -3.13 22.63
N TYR A 119 4.58 -2.49 21.68
CA TYR A 119 3.17 -2.16 21.83
C TYR A 119 2.27 -3.04 20.96
N THR A 120 1.09 -3.37 21.43
CA THR A 120 0.06 -4.07 20.64
C THR A 120 -0.56 -3.17 19.58
N SER A 121 -1.21 -3.76 18.58
CA SER A 121 -1.92 -2.98 17.54
C SER A 121 -2.97 -2.04 18.17
N LEU A 122 -3.64 -2.48 19.21
CA LEU A 122 -4.67 -1.68 19.89
C LEU A 122 -4.06 -0.48 20.65
N GLU A 123 -2.94 -0.67 21.31
CA GLU A 123 -2.22 0.41 22.01
C GLU A 123 -1.71 1.46 21.02
N ILE A 124 -1.10 1.00 19.91
CA ILE A 124 -0.65 1.91 18.83
C ILE A 124 -1.83 2.72 18.28
N THR A 125 -2.95 2.03 17.95
CA THR A 125 -4.16 2.69 17.46
C THR A 125 -4.67 3.75 18.44
N LYS A 126 -4.73 3.43 19.73
CA LYS A 126 -5.19 4.38 20.76
C LYS A 126 -4.28 5.60 20.89
N GLU A 127 -2.97 5.39 20.98
CA GLU A 127 -2.03 6.51 21.16
C GLU A 127 -1.95 7.40 19.92
N VAL A 128 -1.96 6.82 18.73
CA VAL A 128 -1.99 7.59 17.47
C VAL A 128 -3.29 8.36 17.32
N SER A 129 -4.46 7.73 17.58
CA SER A 129 -5.76 8.41 17.52
C SER A 129 -5.83 9.56 18.50
N LYS A 130 -5.38 9.36 19.75
CA LYS A 130 -5.34 10.39 20.78
C LYS A 130 -4.44 11.58 20.41
N TYR A 131 -3.27 11.29 19.85
CA TYR A 131 -2.35 12.33 19.38
C TYR A 131 -2.96 13.15 18.25
N LEU A 132 -3.53 12.48 17.24
CA LEU A 132 -4.13 13.15 16.08
C LEU A 132 -5.33 14.02 16.48
N PHE A 133 -6.21 13.48 17.33
CA PHE A 133 -7.36 14.20 17.83
C PHE A 133 -7.01 15.48 18.61
N ARG A 134 -5.89 15.46 19.34
CA ARG A 134 -5.41 16.63 20.08
C ARG A 134 -4.71 17.67 19.21
N ASN A 135 -4.11 17.24 18.10
CA ASN A 135 -3.23 18.09 17.29
C ASN A 135 -3.84 18.53 15.95
N ILE A 136 -5.01 18.01 15.59
CA ILE A 136 -5.72 18.38 14.36
C ILE A 136 -7.16 18.73 14.73
N PRO A 137 -7.53 20.03 14.75
CA PRO A 137 -8.82 20.48 15.27
C PRO A 137 -10.04 20.06 14.41
N ASN A 138 -9.82 19.78 13.11
CA ASN A 138 -10.89 19.46 12.17
C ASN A 138 -11.20 17.97 12.06
N LEU A 139 -10.69 17.15 13.00
CA LEU A 139 -10.94 15.70 13.05
C LEU A 139 -12.03 15.33 14.05
N LYS A 140 -12.92 14.45 13.63
CA LYS A 140 -13.88 13.76 14.51
C LYS A 140 -13.65 12.25 14.40
N ALA A 141 -13.75 11.55 15.53
CA ALA A 141 -13.62 10.09 15.51
C ALA A 141 -14.94 9.45 15.08
N ASP A 142 -14.89 8.59 14.07
CA ASP A 142 -15.99 7.69 13.70
C ASP A 142 -15.40 6.32 13.33
N VAL A 143 -15.76 5.30 14.12
CA VAL A 143 -15.24 3.94 13.97
C VAL A 143 -16.06 3.14 12.94
N HIS A 144 -17.32 3.53 12.71
CA HIS A 144 -18.24 2.78 11.85
C HIS A 144 -18.23 3.25 10.40
N ASN A 145 -18.36 4.57 10.18
CA ASN A 145 -18.43 5.16 8.84
C ASN A 145 -17.46 6.35 8.70
N PRO A 146 -16.15 6.15 8.82
CA PRO A 146 -15.18 7.23 8.72
C PRO A 146 -15.03 7.71 7.26
N ASP A 147 -14.87 9.02 7.08
CA ASP A 147 -14.49 9.61 5.79
C ASP A 147 -13.05 9.23 5.41
N LEU A 148 -12.17 9.11 6.43
CA LEU A 148 -10.78 8.76 6.26
C LEU A 148 -10.39 7.59 7.17
N THR A 149 -9.71 6.59 6.60
CA THR A 149 -9.06 5.52 7.38
C THR A 149 -7.56 5.68 7.27
N LEU A 150 -6.91 6.00 8.40
CA LEU A 150 -5.46 6.02 8.49
C LEU A 150 -4.96 4.60 8.81
N ASN A 151 -4.25 4.01 7.89
CA ASN A 151 -3.67 2.68 8.04
C ASN A 151 -2.20 2.77 8.48
N LEU A 152 -1.87 2.06 9.52
CA LEU A 152 -0.51 1.88 10.05
C LEU A 152 -0.10 0.42 9.89
N ASP A 153 0.97 0.18 9.16
CA ASP A 153 1.51 -1.16 8.94
C ASP A 153 2.92 -1.24 9.53
N VAL A 154 3.01 -1.71 10.78
CA VAL A 154 4.27 -1.79 11.54
C VAL A 154 5.01 -3.06 11.16
N ARG A 155 6.22 -2.90 10.64
CA ARG A 155 7.10 -3.97 10.16
C ARG A 155 8.52 -3.80 10.69
N ASN A 156 9.34 -4.84 10.55
CA ASN A 156 10.75 -4.80 10.99
C ASN A 156 11.56 -3.73 10.26
N GLU A 157 11.19 -3.44 9.00
CA GLU A 157 11.84 -2.44 8.15
C GLU A 157 11.34 -1.01 8.35
N GLY A 158 10.39 -0.80 9.26
CA GLY A 158 9.76 0.49 9.55
C GLY A 158 8.24 0.45 9.52
N THR A 159 7.62 1.58 9.81
CA THR A 159 6.16 1.73 9.77
C THR A 159 5.74 2.42 8.47
N PHE A 160 4.75 1.84 7.81
CA PHE A 160 4.17 2.35 6.57
C PHE A 160 2.78 2.93 6.85
N ILE A 161 2.59 4.19 6.49
CA ILE A 161 1.38 4.97 6.78
C ILE A 161 0.71 5.39 5.49
N TYR A 162 -0.60 5.14 5.38
CA TYR A 162 -1.39 5.47 4.19
C TYR A 162 -2.87 5.61 4.51
N THR A 163 -3.60 6.33 3.65
CA THR A 163 -5.04 6.55 3.75
C THR A 163 -5.81 5.86 2.62
N LYS A 164 -5.20 5.72 1.44
CA LYS A 164 -5.86 5.18 0.25
C LYS A 164 -5.37 3.78 -0.09
N VAL A 165 -6.32 2.93 -0.47
CA VAL A 165 -6.05 1.59 -1.01
C VAL A 165 -6.64 1.52 -2.41
N TYR A 166 -5.77 1.40 -3.40
CA TYR A 166 -6.16 1.21 -4.80
C TYR A 166 -6.36 -0.27 -5.08
N LYS A 167 -7.49 -0.62 -5.69
CA LYS A 167 -7.73 -1.98 -6.18
C LYS A 167 -6.95 -2.21 -7.47
N GLY A 168 -6.29 -3.36 -7.57
CA GLY A 168 -5.73 -3.87 -8.81
C GLY A 168 -6.70 -4.84 -9.51
N LEU A 169 -6.28 -5.39 -10.65
CA LEU A 169 -7.08 -6.39 -11.39
C LEU A 169 -7.18 -7.73 -10.65
N GLY A 170 -6.23 -8.02 -9.74
CA GLY A 170 -6.16 -9.33 -9.11
C GLY A 170 -5.87 -10.46 -10.12
N GLY A 171 -6.32 -11.66 -9.80
CA GLY A 171 -6.19 -12.83 -10.67
C GLY A 171 -4.75 -13.31 -10.86
N LEU A 172 -4.53 -14.07 -11.94
CA LEU A 172 -3.21 -14.62 -12.26
C LEU A 172 -2.38 -13.60 -13.05
N PRO A 173 -1.05 -13.57 -12.83
CA PRO A 173 -0.17 -12.70 -13.58
C PRO A 173 -0.18 -13.04 -15.08
N ALA A 174 -0.16 -12.03 -15.93
CA ALA A 174 -0.08 -12.24 -17.37
C ALA A 174 1.17 -13.07 -17.75
N GLY A 175 0.98 -14.08 -18.60
CA GLY A 175 2.03 -14.95 -19.10
C GLY A 175 2.51 -16.04 -18.13
N CYS A 176 1.76 -16.33 -17.04
CA CYS A 176 2.12 -17.42 -16.11
C CYS A 176 1.58 -18.79 -16.52
N LEU A 177 0.58 -18.86 -17.43
CA LEU A 177 -0.07 -20.10 -17.88
C LEU A 177 0.34 -20.54 -19.31
N GLY A 178 1.41 -19.95 -19.84
CA GLY A 178 1.86 -20.27 -21.21
C GLY A 178 1.18 -19.40 -22.28
N ARG A 179 1.16 -19.91 -23.51
CA ARG A 179 0.55 -19.23 -24.68
C ARG A 179 -0.62 -20.03 -25.18
N THR A 180 -1.70 -19.37 -25.53
CA THR A 180 -2.86 -19.93 -26.24
C THR A 180 -2.95 -19.28 -27.61
N MET A 181 -3.41 -20.06 -28.57
CA MET A 181 -3.75 -19.55 -29.90
C MET A 181 -5.28 -19.38 -29.97
N LEU A 182 -5.74 -18.18 -30.23
CA LEU A 182 -7.15 -17.90 -30.47
C LEU A 182 -7.38 -17.74 -31.98
N MET A 183 -8.23 -18.59 -32.55
CA MET A 183 -8.70 -18.40 -33.90
C MET A 183 -9.92 -17.47 -33.86
N VAL A 184 -9.82 -16.32 -34.51
CA VAL A 184 -10.92 -15.36 -34.64
C VAL A 184 -11.39 -15.41 -36.09
N SER A 185 -12.66 -15.77 -36.30
CA SER A 185 -13.30 -15.66 -37.61
C SER A 185 -14.07 -14.33 -37.70
N GLY A 186 -14.16 -13.74 -38.90
CA GLY A 186 -14.86 -12.48 -39.10
C GLY A 186 -16.37 -12.53 -39.01
N GLY A 187 -16.95 -13.56 -38.41
CA GLY A 187 -18.38 -13.80 -38.23
C GLY A 187 -18.93 -13.59 -36.83
N ILE A 188 -18.25 -12.77 -36.01
CA ILE A 188 -18.75 -12.37 -34.68
C ILE A 188 -19.08 -10.88 -34.73
#